data_30208a2de1b4ab4eac5393263a659e6d
#
_entry.id   30208a2de1b4ab4eac5393263a659e6d
#
_cell.length_a   1.000
_cell.length_b   1.000
_cell.length_c   1.000
_cell.angle_alpha   90.00
_cell.angle_beta   90.00
_cell.angle_gamma   90.00
#
_symmetry.space_group_name_H-M   'P 1'
#
loop_
_entity.id
_entity.type
_entity.pdbx_description
1 polymer ?
#
loop_
_entity_poly.entity_id
_entity_poly.type
_entity_poly.pdbx_seq_one_letter_code
_entity_poly.pdbx_strand_id
1 'polypeptide(L)'
;MSNYAIITDLNRCTGCLACTVACKAINGVDVGNFWIKTLRVGPHPIEGGSGTFPDVEMYFLPVQCQHCENPECVKVCPTEASHVAEDGTIQIDKDKCIGCQFCAMACPYGVRYLNQTERVVEKCTLCEQKLLQGELPQCVSQCGGLSLIHISE
;
A
#
# COMPACT_ATOMS: atom_id res chain seq x y z
N MET A 1 14.82 -11.99 -11.54
CA MET A 1 13.80 -10.96 -11.26
C MET A 1 14.05 -10.45 -9.86
N SER A 2 14.29 -9.18 -9.67
CA SER A 2 14.41 -8.63 -8.32
C SER A 2 13.00 -8.51 -7.73
N ASN A 3 12.76 -9.17 -6.61
CA ASN A 3 11.49 -9.07 -5.89
C ASN A 3 11.64 -8.01 -4.80
N TYR A 4 10.74 -7.03 -4.79
CA TYR A 4 10.70 -6.00 -3.77
C TYR A 4 9.60 -6.28 -2.77
N ALA A 5 9.90 -6.12 -1.48
CA ALA A 5 8.94 -6.22 -0.40
C ALA A 5 9.07 -5.06 0.58
N ILE A 6 7.95 -4.64 1.15
CA ILE A 6 7.93 -3.75 2.30
C ILE A 6 7.45 -4.56 3.50
N ILE A 7 8.31 -4.73 4.48
CA ILE A 7 7.97 -5.35 5.76
C ILE A 7 7.56 -4.25 6.73
N THR A 8 6.49 -4.49 7.47
CA THR A 8 6.01 -3.57 8.49
C THR A 8 6.22 -4.15 9.88
N ASP A 9 7.07 -3.51 10.69
CA ASP A 9 7.20 -3.81 12.11
C ASP A 9 6.13 -3.05 12.89
N LEU A 10 5.08 -3.74 13.30
CA LEU A 10 3.94 -3.15 14.00
C LEU A 10 4.30 -2.64 15.40
N ASN A 11 5.33 -3.22 16.04
CA ASN A 11 5.79 -2.76 17.36
C ASN A 11 6.43 -1.38 17.31
N ARG A 12 6.92 -0.97 16.14
CA ARG A 12 7.56 0.33 15.92
C ARG A 12 6.63 1.37 15.34
N CYS A 13 5.47 0.97 14.84
CA CYS A 13 4.54 1.90 14.23
C CYS A 13 3.82 2.74 15.27
N THR A 14 4.06 4.04 15.27
CA THR A 14 3.42 5.01 16.17
C THR A 14 2.16 5.65 15.60
N GLY A 15 1.77 5.30 14.37
CA GLY A 15 0.62 5.90 13.70
C GLY A 15 0.80 7.38 13.33
N CYS A 16 2.04 7.84 13.16
CA CYS A 16 2.36 9.25 12.90
C CYS A 16 1.92 9.78 11.53
N LEU A 17 1.47 8.90 10.62
CA LEU A 17 1.01 9.23 9.26
C LEU A 17 2.08 9.81 8.32
N ALA A 18 3.36 9.85 8.72
CA ALA A 18 4.44 10.37 7.86
C ALA A 18 4.52 9.64 6.52
N CYS A 19 4.37 8.30 6.52
CA CYS A 19 4.33 7.49 5.31
C CYS A 19 3.16 7.86 4.37
N THR A 20 1.98 8.13 4.94
CA THR A 20 0.78 8.54 4.18
C THR A 20 0.98 9.90 3.52
N VAL A 21 1.46 10.89 4.29
CA VAL A 21 1.70 12.25 3.79
C VAL A 21 2.80 12.26 2.73
N ALA A 22 3.92 11.57 3.00
CA ALA A 22 5.04 11.48 2.07
C ALA A 22 4.64 10.80 0.74
N CYS A 23 3.84 9.73 0.81
CA CYS A 23 3.30 9.06 -0.37
C CYS A 23 2.41 9.98 -1.21
N LYS A 24 1.51 10.73 -0.56
CA LYS A 24 0.64 11.70 -1.25
C LYS A 24 1.44 12.80 -1.93
N ALA A 25 2.45 13.34 -1.25
CA ALA A 25 3.27 14.43 -1.76
C ALA A 25 4.08 14.03 -3.00
N ILE A 26 4.76 12.87 -2.97
CA ILE A 26 5.64 12.45 -4.08
C ILE A 26 4.85 11.92 -5.29
N ASN A 27 3.70 11.30 -5.05
CA ASN A 27 2.92 10.64 -6.11
C ASN A 27 1.71 11.46 -6.58
N GLY A 28 1.51 12.67 -6.07
CA GLY A 28 0.40 13.53 -6.45
C GLY A 28 -0.98 12.92 -6.19
N VAL A 29 -1.13 12.13 -5.13
CA VAL A 29 -2.38 11.42 -4.85
C VAL A 29 -3.48 12.40 -4.44
N ASP A 30 -4.61 12.38 -5.13
CA ASP A 30 -5.74 13.28 -4.95
C ASP A 30 -6.28 13.31 -3.51
N VAL A 31 -6.95 14.40 -3.17
CA VAL A 31 -7.62 14.57 -1.88
C VAL A 31 -8.69 13.48 -1.70
N GLY A 32 -8.71 12.88 -0.51
CA GLY A 32 -9.63 11.78 -0.20
C GLY A 32 -9.11 10.39 -0.58
N ASN A 33 -8.10 10.29 -1.44
CA ASN A 33 -7.49 9.03 -1.87
C ASN A 33 -6.16 8.75 -1.16
N PHE A 34 -5.83 7.49 -0.98
CA PHE A 34 -4.63 7.06 -0.27
C PHE A 34 -4.05 5.79 -0.88
N TRP A 35 -2.76 5.80 -1.22
CA TRP A 35 -2.03 4.61 -1.66
C TRP A 35 -1.49 3.80 -0.48
N ILE A 36 -1.23 4.45 0.65
CA ILE A 36 -0.94 3.83 1.94
C ILE A 36 -1.87 4.43 2.99
N LYS A 37 -2.54 3.59 3.76
CA LYS A 37 -3.44 3.96 4.86
C LYS A 37 -2.87 3.40 6.16
N THR A 38 -2.83 4.20 7.21
CA THR A 38 -2.48 3.70 8.54
C THR A 38 -3.77 3.53 9.33
N LEU A 39 -4.14 2.28 9.56
CA LEU A 39 -5.33 1.90 10.31
C LEU A 39 -4.99 1.78 11.79
N ARG A 40 -5.88 2.25 12.65
CA ARG A 40 -5.82 1.97 14.08
C ARG A 40 -6.62 0.69 14.35
N VAL A 41 -5.95 -0.31 14.92
CA VAL A 41 -6.55 -1.59 15.29
C VAL A 41 -6.64 -1.63 16.81
N GLY A 42 -7.84 -1.79 17.32
CA GLY A 42 -8.15 -1.75 18.74
C GLY A 42 -8.83 -0.44 19.21
N PRO A 43 -9.02 -0.26 20.52
CA PRO A 43 -8.54 -1.15 21.59
C PRO A 43 -9.26 -2.51 21.61
N HIS A 44 -8.50 -3.58 21.88
CA HIS A 44 -9.01 -4.92 22.11
C HIS A 44 -8.66 -5.37 23.53
N PRO A 45 -9.49 -6.19 24.19
CA PRO A 45 -9.10 -6.82 25.44
C PRO A 45 -7.83 -7.66 25.24
N ILE A 46 -6.87 -7.57 26.15
CA ILE A 46 -5.78 -8.55 26.22
C ILE A 46 -6.33 -9.88 26.73
N GLU A 47 -5.65 -10.98 26.41
CA GLU A 47 -6.07 -12.31 26.82
C GLU A 47 -6.22 -12.38 28.35
N GLY A 48 -7.43 -12.69 28.84
CA GLY A 48 -7.78 -12.69 30.26
C GLY A 48 -8.01 -11.30 30.87
N GLY A 49 -7.98 -10.25 30.09
CA GLY A 49 -8.22 -8.88 30.58
C GLY A 49 -9.70 -8.49 30.66
N SER A 50 -9.98 -7.40 31.38
CA SER A 50 -11.34 -6.88 31.60
C SER A 50 -11.93 -6.19 30.36
N GLY A 51 -11.13 -5.87 29.34
CA GLY A 51 -11.53 -5.08 28.18
C GLY A 51 -11.64 -3.57 28.45
N THR A 52 -11.24 -3.12 29.62
CA THR A 52 -11.15 -1.70 29.99
C THR A 52 -9.71 -1.35 30.30
N PHE A 53 -9.34 -0.07 30.16
CA PHE A 53 -7.99 0.37 30.51
C PHE A 53 -7.66 0.00 31.99
N PRO A 54 -6.49 -0.60 32.30
CA PRO A 54 -5.31 -0.78 31.43
C PRO A 54 -5.26 -2.10 30.64
N ASP A 55 -6.27 -2.98 30.74
CA ASP A 55 -6.29 -4.36 30.19
C ASP A 55 -6.70 -4.38 28.71
N VAL A 56 -6.14 -3.46 27.90
CA VAL A 56 -6.41 -3.36 26.47
C VAL A 56 -5.11 -3.19 25.69
N GLU A 57 -5.12 -3.69 24.44
CA GLU A 57 -4.04 -3.46 23.48
C GLU A 57 -4.52 -2.73 22.23
N MET A 58 -3.64 -1.99 21.61
CA MET A 58 -3.89 -1.27 20.38
C MET A 58 -2.59 -1.14 19.56
N TYR A 59 -2.72 -1.25 18.25
CA TYR A 59 -1.59 -1.04 17.35
C TYR A 59 -2.02 -0.31 16.08
N PHE A 60 -1.05 0.15 15.30
CA PHE A 60 -1.27 0.78 14.01
C PHE A 60 -0.82 -0.15 12.89
N LEU A 61 -1.65 -0.26 11.86
CA LEU A 61 -1.41 -1.12 10.70
C LEU A 61 -1.34 -0.26 9.42
N PRO A 62 -0.15 0.02 8.89
CA PRO A 62 -0.01 0.58 7.55
C PRO A 62 -0.41 -0.45 6.50
N VAL A 63 -1.33 -0.09 5.61
CA VAL A 63 -1.84 -0.96 4.55
C VAL A 63 -1.62 -0.29 3.20
N GLN A 64 -0.89 -0.96 2.32
CA GLN A 64 -0.63 -0.57 0.93
C GLN A 64 -0.69 -1.78 0.00
N CYS A 65 -0.48 -1.58 -1.30
CA CYS A 65 -0.39 -2.69 -2.24
C CYS A 65 0.77 -3.62 -1.85
N GLN A 66 0.48 -4.93 -1.81
CA GLN A 66 1.46 -5.94 -1.41
C GLN A 66 2.34 -6.43 -2.57
N HIS A 67 2.11 -5.94 -3.80
CA HIS A 67 2.81 -6.38 -5.00
C HIS A 67 2.94 -7.91 -5.09
N CYS A 68 1.79 -8.57 -4.94
CA CYS A 68 1.66 -10.03 -4.78
C CYS A 68 2.40 -10.81 -5.87
N GLU A 69 3.05 -11.89 -5.50
CA GLU A 69 3.67 -12.84 -6.44
C GLU A 69 2.63 -13.48 -7.38
N ASN A 70 1.44 -13.75 -6.86
CA ASN A 70 0.31 -14.30 -7.63
C ASN A 70 -0.87 -13.32 -7.62
N PRO A 71 -0.85 -12.26 -8.46
CA PRO A 71 -1.76 -11.14 -8.36
C PRO A 71 -3.12 -11.41 -9.02
N GLU A 72 -4.17 -11.65 -8.25
CA GLU A 72 -5.53 -11.80 -8.76
C GLU A 72 -6.00 -10.57 -9.55
N CYS A 73 -5.57 -9.39 -9.14
CA CYS A 73 -5.91 -8.13 -9.80
C CYS A 73 -5.34 -7.99 -11.23
N VAL A 74 -4.32 -8.76 -11.59
CA VAL A 74 -3.80 -8.85 -12.96
C VAL A 74 -4.65 -9.82 -13.76
N LYS A 75 -4.98 -10.97 -13.19
CA LYS A 75 -5.76 -12.04 -13.86
C LYS A 75 -7.16 -11.58 -14.29
N VAL A 76 -7.79 -10.73 -13.49
CA VAL A 76 -9.16 -10.24 -13.77
C VAL A 76 -9.21 -9.01 -14.65
N CYS A 77 -8.06 -8.46 -15.07
CA CYS A 77 -8.04 -7.24 -15.88
C CYS A 77 -8.37 -7.55 -17.35
N PRO A 78 -9.52 -7.09 -17.90
CA PRO A 78 -9.93 -7.44 -19.26
C PRO A 78 -9.09 -6.74 -20.34
N THR A 79 -8.42 -5.64 -19.99
CA THR A 79 -7.60 -4.86 -20.92
C THR A 79 -6.10 -5.06 -20.72
N GLU A 80 -5.71 -5.95 -19.79
CA GLU A 80 -4.32 -6.15 -19.37
C GLU A 80 -3.61 -4.87 -18.88
N ALA A 81 -4.39 -3.85 -18.52
CA ALA A 81 -3.87 -2.61 -17.95
C ALA A 81 -3.12 -2.87 -16.63
N SER A 82 -3.67 -3.77 -15.78
CA SER A 82 -2.96 -4.24 -14.58
C SER A 82 -2.04 -5.39 -14.98
N HIS A 83 -0.75 -5.22 -14.80
CA HIS A 83 0.27 -6.18 -15.23
C HIS A 83 1.39 -6.32 -14.21
N VAL A 84 2.21 -7.34 -14.39
CA VAL A 84 3.48 -7.52 -13.66
C VAL A 84 4.58 -6.87 -14.49
N ALA A 85 5.30 -5.92 -13.92
CA ALA A 85 6.44 -5.28 -14.54
C ALA A 85 7.68 -6.20 -14.54
N GLU A 86 8.73 -5.82 -15.28
CA GLU A 86 9.97 -6.61 -15.40
C GLU A 86 10.69 -6.79 -14.05
N ASP A 87 10.53 -5.83 -13.14
CA ASP A 87 11.07 -5.86 -11.79
C ASP A 87 10.21 -6.65 -10.78
N GLY A 88 9.15 -7.30 -11.25
CA GLY A 88 8.20 -8.05 -10.41
C GLY A 88 7.15 -7.20 -9.71
N THR A 89 7.19 -5.88 -9.83
CA THR A 89 6.17 -5.00 -9.26
C THR A 89 4.86 -5.08 -10.05
N ILE A 90 3.74 -4.85 -9.37
CA ILE A 90 2.44 -4.78 -10.05
C ILE A 90 2.18 -3.33 -10.43
N GLN A 91 1.98 -3.09 -11.73
CA GLN A 91 1.73 -1.76 -12.27
C GLN A 91 0.38 -1.66 -12.97
N ILE A 92 -0.03 -0.45 -13.29
CA ILE A 92 -1.25 -0.16 -14.05
C ILE A 92 -0.89 0.78 -15.19
N ASP A 93 -1.13 0.33 -16.41
CA ASP A 93 -1.07 1.15 -17.60
C ASP A 93 -2.34 2.01 -17.66
N LYS A 94 -2.21 3.31 -17.43
CA LYS A 94 -3.35 4.24 -17.40
C LYS A 94 -4.04 4.36 -18.76
N ASP A 95 -3.30 4.23 -19.85
CA ASP A 95 -3.83 4.37 -21.22
C ASP A 95 -4.71 3.18 -21.62
N LYS A 96 -4.44 1.99 -21.05
CA LYS A 96 -5.24 0.79 -21.26
C LYS A 96 -6.38 0.64 -20.25
N CYS A 97 -6.32 1.37 -19.14
CA CYS A 97 -7.28 1.23 -18.05
C CYS A 97 -8.63 1.86 -18.41
N ILE A 98 -9.70 1.06 -18.42
CA ILE A 98 -11.08 1.50 -18.69
C ILE A 98 -11.88 1.82 -17.40
N GLY A 99 -11.26 1.76 -16.22
CA GLY A 99 -11.91 2.08 -14.96
C GLY A 99 -12.99 1.09 -14.49
N CYS A 100 -13.01 -0.14 -15.00
CA CYS A 100 -14.04 -1.14 -14.69
C CYS A 100 -14.04 -1.64 -13.25
N GLN A 101 -12.99 -1.38 -12.47
CA GLN A 101 -12.82 -1.71 -11.06
C GLN A 101 -12.78 -3.23 -10.72
N PHE A 102 -12.76 -4.14 -11.68
CA PHE A 102 -12.63 -5.59 -11.40
C PHE A 102 -11.39 -5.90 -10.55
N CYS A 103 -10.27 -5.24 -10.83
CA CYS A 103 -9.06 -5.39 -10.05
C CYS A 103 -9.16 -4.82 -8.61
N ALA A 104 -10.04 -3.84 -8.38
CA ALA A 104 -10.33 -3.32 -7.04
C ALA A 104 -11.19 -4.31 -6.24
N MET A 105 -12.18 -4.93 -6.89
CA MET A 105 -13.02 -5.96 -6.25
C MET A 105 -12.25 -7.25 -5.97
N ALA A 106 -11.30 -7.62 -6.84
CA ALA A 106 -10.49 -8.82 -6.67
C ALA A 106 -9.37 -8.65 -5.61
N CYS A 107 -9.08 -7.43 -5.18
CA CYS A 107 -8.01 -7.17 -4.21
C CYS A 107 -8.49 -7.45 -2.77
N PRO A 108 -7.94 -8.46 -2.06
CA PRO A 108 -8.37 -8.77 -0.70
C PRO A 108 -7.96 -7.69 0.32
N TYR A 109 -7.00 -6.84 -0.04
CA TYR A 109 -6.48 -5.78 0.85
C TYR A 109 -7.23 -4.44 0.70
N GLY A 110 -8.10 -4.29 -0.31
CA GLY A 110 -8.86 -3.07 -0.54
C GLY A 110 -8.00 -1.83 -0.81
N VAL A 111 -6.85 -2.01 -1.49
CA VAL A 111 -5.84 -0.95 -1.71
C VAL A 111 -5.89 -0.34 -3.10
N ARG A 112 -6.92 -0.65 -3.87
CA ARG A 112 -7.17 -0.07 -5.20
C ARG A 112 -8.44 0.76 -5.15
N TYR A 113 -8.44 1.88 -5.84
CA TYR A 113 -9.62 2.75 -5.95
C TYR A 113 -9.71 3.34 -7.37
N LEU A 114 -10.90 3.77 -7.74
CA LEU A 114 -11.12 4.52 -8.96
C LEU A 114 -10.81 6.00 -8.72
N ASN A 115 -9.84 6.54 -9.43
CA ASN A 115 -9.65 7.98 -9.53
C ASN A 115 -10.81 8.56 -10.34
N GLN A 116 -11.64 9.39 -9.71
CA GLN A 116 -12.84 9.95 -10.32
C GLN A 116 -12.52 10.99 -11.40
N THR A 117 -11.39 11.65 -11.31
CA THR A 117 -10.93 12.68 -12.25
C THR A 117 -10.41 12.05 -13.54
N GLU A 118 -9.46 11.12 -13.40
CA GLU A 118 -8.83 10.45 -14.54
C GLU A 118 -9.64 9.24 -15.05
N ARG A 119 -10.60 8.76 -14.27
CA ARG A 119 -11.40 7.57 -14.53
C ARG A 119 -10.59 6.27 -14.70
N VAL A 120 -9.46 6.19 -14.08
CA VAL A 120 -8.58 5.02 -14.04
C VAL A 120 -8.44 4.50 -12.61
N VAL A 121 -8.13 3.21 -12.46
CA VAL A 121 -7.85 2.64 -11.15
C VAL A 121 -6.42 2.99 -10.75
N GLU A 122 -6.25 3.41 -9.50
CA GLU A 122 -4.95 3.73 -8.92
C GLU A 122 -4.63 2.88 -7.69
N LYS A 123 -3.35 2.76 -7.40
CA LYS A 123 -2.79 2.06 -6.25
C LYS A 123 -1.33 2.45 -6.03
N CYS A 124 -0.74 2.00 -4.94
CA CYS A 124 0.69 2.10 -4.69
C CYS A 124 1.51 1.46 -5.84
N THR A 125 2.45 2.22 -6.41
CA THR A 125 3.38 1.76 -7.46
C THR A 125 4.73 1.30 -6.90
N LEU A 126 4.86 1.20 -5.57
CA LEU A 126 6.13 1.00 -4.86
C LEU A 126 7.15 2.12 -5.12
N CYS A 127 6.70 3.30 -5.52
CA CYS A 127 7.53 4.42 -5.98
C CYS A 127 8.49 4.00 -7.10
N GLU A 128 7.99 3.34 -8.14
CA GLU A 128 8.75 2.83 -9.28
C GLU A 128 9.78 3.84 -9.79
N GLN A 129 9.39 5.12 -9.90
CA GLN A 129 10.28 6.20 -10.32
C GLN A 129 11.54 6.35 -9.44
N LYS A 130 11.45 5.98 -8.16
CA LYS A 130 12.58 6.00 -7.22
C LYS A 130 13.38 4.69 -7.27
N LEU A 131 12.69 3.56 -7.38
CA LEU A 131 13.34 2.26 -7.50
C LEU A 131 14.24 2.19 -8.74
N LEU A 132 13.82 2.75 -9.87
CA LEU A 132 14.62 2.86 -11.10
C LEU A 132 15.90 3.68 -10.91
N GLN A 133 15.94 4.55 -9.90
CA GLN A 133 17.13 5.35 -9.54
C GLN A 133 17.95 4.70 -8.42
N GLY A 134 17.55 3.50 -7.95
CA GLY A 134 18.20 2.83 -6.82
C GLY A 134 17.85 3.44 -5.45
N GLU A 135 16.79 4.26 -5.39
CA GLU A 135 16.36 4.89 -4.15
C GLU A 135 15.24 4.09 -3.46
N LEU A 136 15.12 4.26 -2.15
CA LEU A 136 14.04 3.65 -1.37
C LEU A 136 12.67 4.30 -1.67
N PRO A 137 11.57 3.53 -1.56
CA PRO A 137 10.22 4.08 -1.60
C PRO A 137 10.04 5.21 -0.57
N GLN A 138 9.31 6.25 -0.94
CA GLN A 138 9.21 7.46 -0.11
C GLN A 138 8.63 7.20 1.29
N CYS A 139 7.67 6.28 1.40
CA CYS A 139 7.08 5.93 2.69
C CYS A 139 8.10 5.27 3.64
N VAL A 140 9.05 4.51 3.08
CA VAL A 140 10.14 3.88 3.84
C VAL A 140 11.15 4.93 4.29
N SER A 141 11.63 5.77 3.38
CA SER A 141 12.64 6.80 3.67
C SER A 141 12.15 7.84 4.68
N GLN A 142 10.84 8.08 4.77
CA GLN A 142 10.24 9.04 5.72
C GLN A 142 9.74 8.39 7.02
N CYS A 143 9.90 7.08 7.18
CA CYS A 143 9.44 6.40 8.39
C CYS A 143 10.39 6.67 9.57
N GLY A 144 10.09 7.67 10.40
CA GLY A 144 10.91 8.04 11.56
C GLY A 144 10.99 6.95 12.65
N GLY A 145 9.97 6.08 12.73
CA GLY A 145 9.95 4.93 13.65
C GLY A 145 10.67 3.69 13.10
N LEU A 146 11.16 3.73 11.85
CA LEU A 146 11.76 2.58 11.16
C LEU A 146 10.85 1.34 11.17
N SER A 147 9.55 1.57 11.14
CA SER A 147 8.54 0.52 11.07
C SER A 147 8.43 -0.09 9.66
N LEU A 148 8.64 0.73 8.62
CA LEU A 148 8.62 0.27 7.24
C LEU A 148 10.04 -0.03 6.78
N ILE A 149 10.28 -1.26 6.36
CA ILE A 149 11.58 -1.76 5.90
C ILE A 149 11.42 -2.24 4.46
N HIS A 150 12.26 -1.72 3.57
CA HIS A 150 12.29 -2.15 2.17
C HIS A 150 13.36 -3.22 1.98
N ILE A 151 12.99 -4.30 1.31
CA ILE A 151 13.89 -5.41 0.96
C ILE A 151 13.87 -5.56 -0.56
N SER A 152 15.06 -5.68 -1.15
CA SER A 152 15.27 -6.05 -2.55
C SER A 152 16.13 -7.31 -2.60
N GLU A 153 15.75 -8.30 -3.40
CA GLU A 153 16.55 -9.49 -3.73
C GLU A 153 17.01 -9.43 -5.19
#